data_158a108846bd102207cd2f192fda690c
#
_entry.id   158a108846bd102207cd2f192fda690c
#
_cell.length_a   1.000
_cell.length_b   1.000
_cell.length_c   1.000
_cell.angle_alpha   90.00
_cell.angle_beta   90.00
_cell.angle_gamma   90.00
#
_symmetry.space_group_name_H-M   'P 1'
#
loop_
_entity.id
_entity.type
_entity.pdbx_description
1 polymer ?
#
loop_
_entity_poly.entity_id
_entity_poly.type
_entity_poly.pdbx_seq_one_letter_code
_entity_poly.pdbx_strand_id
1 'polypeptide(L)'
;MQVQGIKENIKGIIFDLDGLLVNSEKLYWQANIEAAKEYHLNTPEDAYLKLTGATEKEMQEFYHKYFKSIQERDQFIKRTDDLVWKWTDERKLKLQKGVQEALDKFQELNLPMAIASSNYDEVVQHALWATGIRNYFNFYLSYKDVQNGHIKAKPAPDIYLLAAKKLGISTDELLIFEDSSTGVQAAKNADIKCVMIPDLIPASAKDKQNATMICTDFFDFLKKI
;
A
#
# COMPACT_ATOMS: atom_id res chain seq x y z
N MET A 1 -2.99 -11.06 20.11
CA MET A 1 -1.78 -11.69 19.53
C MET A 1 -0.55 -11.07 20.16
N GLN A 2 0.36 -11.91 20.65
CA GLN A 2 1.68 -11.43 21.08
C GLN A 2 2.64 -11.45 19.91
N VAL A 3 3.50 -10.40 19.82
CA VAL A 3 4.51 -10.28 18.76
C VAL A 3 5.86 -10.04 19.42
N GLN A 4 6.87 -10.80 19.01
CA GLN A 4 8.22 -10.65 19.55
C GLN A 4 8.72 -9.21 19.34
N GLY A 5 9.18 -8.55 20.40
CA GLY A 5 9.63 -7.16 20.36
C GLY A 5 8.53 -6.10 20.52
N ILE A 6 7.26 -6.50 20.61
CA ILE A 6 6.12 -5.64 20.92
C ILE A 6 5.56 -6.03 22.28
N LYS A 7 5.46 -5.07 23.21
CA LYS A 7 5.00 -5.34 24.59
C LYS A 7 3.49 -5.53 24.68
N GLU A 8 2.76 -4.80 23.88
CA GLU A 8 1.31 -4.75 23.92
C GLU A 8 0.70 -5.97 23.22
N ASN A 9 -0.48 -6.37 23.69
CA ASN A 9 -1.24 -7.44 23.05
C ASN A 9 -2.03 -6.90 21.86
N ILE A 10 -1.66 -7.27 20.66
CA ILE A 10 -2.33 -6.82 19.43
C ILE A 10 -3.72 -7.47 19.32
N LYS A 11 -4.74 -6.63 19.15
CA LYS A 11 -6.16 -7.02 19.08
C LYS A 11 -6.78 -6.76 17.70
N GLY A 12 -6.10 -6.06 16.80
CA GLY A 12 -6.57 -5.83 15.43
C GLY A 12 -5.43 -5.41 14.51
N ILE A 13 -5.67 -5.55 13.21
CA ILE A 13 -4.65 -5.32 12.19
C ILE A 13 -5.21 -4.41 11.09
N ILE A 14 -4.39 -3.46 10.66
CA ILE A 14 -4.66 -2.61 9.52
C ILE A 14 -3.57 -2.84 8.48
N PHE A 15 -3.96 -3.04 7.23
CA PHE A 15 -3.03 -3.25 6.12
C PHE A 15 -3.11 -2.07 5.15
N ASP A 16 -1.97 -1.68 4.61
CA ASP A 16 -1.96 -1.08 3.29
C ASP A 16 -2.30 -2.15 2.23
N LEU A 17 -2.52 -1.76 0.98
CA LEU A 17 -2.88 -2.67 -0.11
C LEU A 17 -1.74 -2.79 -1.13
N ASP A 18 -1.38 -1.66 -1.74
CA ASP A 18 -0.54 -1.59 -2.92
C ASP A 18 0.95 -1.80 -2.55
N GLY A 19 1.61 -2.76 -3.19
CA GLY A 19 2.98 -3.15 -2.81
C GLY A 19 3.07 -4.01 -1.55
N LEU A 20 2.08 -3.95 -0.65
CA LEU A 20 2.06 -4.75 0.58
C LEU A 20 1.32 -6.08 0.44
N LEU A 21 -0.01 -6.02 0.22
CA LEU A 21 -0.84 -7.22 0.07
C LEU A 21 -0.76 -7.77 -1.35
N VAL A 22 -0.63 -6.89 -2.34
CA VAL A 22 -0.61 -7.21 -3.76
C VAL A 22 0.59 -6.58 -4.46
N ASN A 23 1.09 -7.22 -5.52
CA ASN A 23 2.26 -6.77 -6.29
C ASN A 23 1.92 -5.66 -7.30
N SER A 24 1.00 -4.76 -6.96
CA SER A 24 0.52 -3.69 -7.85
C SER A 24 1.63 -2.73 -8.27
N GLU A 25 2.55 -2.37 -7.38
CA GLU A 25 3.68 -1.50 -7.68
C GLU A 25 4.56 -2.04 -8.82
N LYS A 26 4.79 -3.36 -8.84
CA LYS A 26 5.50 -4.03 -9.93
C LYS A 26 4.73 -3.96 -11.25
N LEU A 27 3.40 -4.11 -11.20
CA LEU A 27 2.56 -3.98 -12.39
C LEU A 27 2.55 -2.55 -12.92
N TYR A 28 2.43 -1.54 -12.06
CA TYR A 28 2.53 -0.14 -12.43
C TYR A 28 3.89 0.21 -13.03
N TRP A 29 4.99 -0.25 -12.43
CA TRP A 29 6.33 -0.07 -12.99
C TRP A 29 6.45 -0.65 -14.40
N GLN A 30 5.98 -1.87 -14.61
CA GLN A 30 5.98 -2.51 -15.93
C GLN A 30 5.07 -1.80 -16.93
N ALA A 31 3.88 -1.36 -16.50
CA ALA A 31 2.93 -0.64 -17.34
C ALA A 31 3.47 0.73 -17.76
N ASN A 32 4.16 1.44 -16.87
CA ASN A 32 4.84 2.69 -17.20
C ASN A 32 5.91 2.48 -18.28
N ILE A 33 6.71 1.41 -18.20
CA ILE A 33 7.73 1.07 -19.20
C ILE A 33 7.07 0.77 -20.55
N GLU A 34 5.98 0.01 -20.56
CA GLU A 34 5.26 -0.35 -21.78
C GLU A 34 4.60 0.89 -22.42
N ALA A 35 3.90 1.70 -21.64
CA ALA A 35 3.33 2.95 -22.09
C ALA A 35 4.41 3.91 -22.63
N ALA A 36 5.56 4.00 -21.96
CA ALA A 36 6.67 4.85 -22.41
C ALA A 36 7.19 4.43 -23.80
N LYS A 37 7.27 3.14 -24.08
CA LYS A 37 7.65 2.63 -25.41
C LYS A 37 6.62 3.01 -26.47
N GLU A 38 5.32 2.87 -26.17
CA GLU A 38 4.23 3.25 -27.09
C GLU A 38 4.24 4.77 -27.40
N TYR A 39 4.55 5.61 -26.41
CA TYR A 39 4.60 7.07 -26.55
C TYR A 39 5.99 7.60 -26.97
N HIS A 40 6.95 6.70 -27.24
CA HIS A 40 8.33 7.06 -27.61
C HIS A 40 8.99 8.01 -26.61
N LEU A 41 8.70 7.85 -25.32
CA LEU A 41 9.31 8.64 -24.25
C LEU A 41 10.74 8.17 -23.98
N ASN A 42 11.67 9.10 -23.92
CA ASN A 42 13.06 8.81 -23.58
C ASN A 42 13.28 8.92 -22.07
N THR A 43 12.55 8.10 -21.31
CA THR A 43 12.64 8.05 -19.85
C THR A 43 13.37 6.75 -19.44
N PRO A 44 14.41 6.82 -18.61
CA PRO A 44 15.06 5.62 -18.08
C PRO A 44 14.06 4.75 -17.31
N GLU A 45 14.15 3.43 -17.49
CA GLU A 45 13.20 2.50 -16.85
C GLU A 45 13.20 2.58 -15.32
N ASP A 46 14.35 2.86 -14.71
CA ASP A 46 14.50 3.05 -13.26
C ASP A 46 13.87 4.37 -12.76
N ALA A 47 13.65 5.34 -13.65
CA ALA A 47 12.99 6.58 -13.26
C ALA A 47 11.55 6.37 -12.81
N TYR A 48 10.86 5.35 -13.34
CA TYR A 48 9.49 5.02 -12.94
C TYR A 48 9.39 4.42 -11.54
N LEU A 49 10.47 3.83 -11.02
CA LEU A 49 10.53 3.38 -9.62
C LEU A 49 10.36 4.53 -8.63
N LYS A 50 10.73 5.76 -9.02
CA LYS A 50 10.56 6.95 -8.18
C LYS A 50 9.10 7.36 -7.99
N LEU A 51 8.19 6.82 -8.79
CA LEU A 51 6.75 7.07 -8.62
C LEU A 51 6.13 6.15 -7.56
N THR A 52 6.79 5.03 -7.23
CA THR A 52 6.35 4.11 -6.19
C THR A 52 6.38 4.79 -4.82
N GLY A 53 5.21 4.92 -4.19
CA GLY A 53 5.09 5.61 -2.90
C GLY A 53 5.41 7.11 -2.91
N ALA A 54 5.52 7.71 -4.10
CA ALA A 54 5.86 9.13 -4.26
C ALA A 54 4.73 10.03 -3.73
N THR A 55 5.11 11.17 -3.20
CA THR A 55 4.17 12.25 -2.89
C THR A 55 3.65 12.90 -4.17
N GLU A 56 2.50 13.58 -4.08
CA GLU A 56 1.95 14.34 -5.21
C GLU A 56 2.96 15.33 -5.81
N LYS A 57 3.75 16.00 -4.95
CA LYS A 57 4.79 16.92 -5.38
C LYS A 57 5.86 16.23 -6.22
N GLU A 58 6.37 15.09 -5.77
CA GLU A 58 7.39 14.30 -6.48
C GLU A 58 6.86 13.78 -7.81
N MET A 59 5.60 13.35 -7.86
CA MET A 59 4.94 12.97 -9.11
C MET A 59 4.85 14.14 -10.09
N GLN A 60 4.46 15.34 -9.63
CA GLN A 60 4.41 16.53 -10.47
C GLN A 60 5.79 16.91 -11.01
N GLU A 61 6.82 16.88 -10.17
CA GLU A 61 8.22 17.13 -10.60
C GLU A 61 8.67 16.13 -11.68
N PHE A 62 8.32 14.84 -11.51
CA PHE A 62 8.59 13.82 -12.53
C PHE A 62 7.89 14.13 -13.84
N TYR A 63 6.59 14.42 -13.81
CA TYR A 63 5.82 14.72 -15.01
C TYR A 63 6.31 15.96 -15.74
N HIS A 64 6.64 17.03 -15.02
CA HIS A 64 7.22 18.24 -15.61
C HIS A 64 8.56 17.98 -16.32
N LYS A 65 9.33 17.03 -15.82
CA LYS A 65 10.63 16.71 -16.40
C LYS A 65 10.53 15.93 -17.72
N TYR A 66 9.58 15.03 -17.83
CA TYR A 66 9.55 14.04 -18.91
C TYR A 66 8.42 14.25 -19.93
N PHE A 67 7.42 15.07 -19.64
CA PHE A 67 6.29 15.30 -20.53
C PHE A 67 6.24 16.75 -21.05
N LYS A 68 5.94 16.90 -22.34
CA LYS A 68 5.89 18.22 -23.01
C LYS A 68 4.60 18.99 -22.74
N SER A 69 3.53 18.29 -22.38
CA SER A 69 2.22 18.88 -22.13
C SER A 69 1.43 18.08 -21.10
N ILE A 70 0.44 18.73 -20.48
CA ILE A 70 -0.54 18.09 -19.59
C ILE A 70 -1.31 17.00 -20.34
N GLN A 71 -1.67 17.24 -21.60
CA GLN A 71 -2.40 16.27 -22.40
C GLN A 71 -1.58 14.98 -22.65
N GLU A 72 -0.29 15.11 -22.98
CA GLU A 72 0.61 13.96 -23.17
C GLU A 72 0.74 13.15 -21.88
N ARG A 73 0.92 13.83 -20.74
CA ARG A 73 0.95 13.22 -19.41
C ARG A 73 -0.33 12.45 -19.11
N ASP A 74 -1.49 13.09 -19.32
CA ASP A 74 -2.78 12.49 -18.96
C ASP A 74 -3.10 11.26 -19.83
N GLN A 75 -2.72 11.29 -21.10
CA GLN A 75 -2.82 10.15 -22.00
C GLN A 75 -1.91 9.00 -21.56
N PHE A 76 -0.68 9.31 -21.14
CA PHE A 76 0.26 8.33 -20.61
C PHE A 76 -0.26 7.69 -19.34
N ILE A 77 -0.71 8.49 -18.36
CA ILE A 77 -1.29 7.98 -17.09
C ILE A 77 -2.47 7.06 -17.40
N LYS A 78 -3.41 7.55 -18.23
CA LYS A 78 -4.57 6.75 -18.62
C LYS A 78 -4.15 5.41 -19.25
N ARG A 79 -3.15 5.42 -20.13
CA ARG A 79 -2.65 4.20 -20.78
C ARG A 79 -2.03 3.24 -19.77
N THR A 80 -1.28 3.76 -18.81
CA THR A 80 -0.72 2.97 -17.72
C THR A 80 -1.83 2.30 -16.89
N ASP A 81 -2.85 3.05 -16.51
CA ASP A 81 -4.00 2.55 -15.76
C ASP A 81 -4.77 1.48 -16.55
N ASP A 82 -5.02 1.70 -17.85
CA ASP A 82 -5.67 0.74 -18.74
C ASP A 82 -4.88 -0.59 -18.83
N LEU A 83 -3.53 -0.52 -18.85
CA LEU A 83 -2.67 -1.70 -18.84
C LEU A 83 -2.74 -2.45 -17.51
N VAL A 84 -2.64 -1.76 -16.38
CA VAL A 84 -2.73 -2.37 -15.06
C VAL A 84 -4.10 -3.01 -14.87
N TRP A 85 -5.17 -2.33 -15.25
CA TRP A 85 -6.53 -2.86 -15.18
C TRP A 85 -6.67 -4.15 -15.99
N LYS A 86 -6.26 -4.13 -17.27
CA LYS A 86 -6.25 -5.30 -18.14
C LYS A 86 -5.43 -6.45 -17.55
N TRP A 87 -4.24 -6.18 -17.03
CA TRP A 87 -3.39 -7.20 -16.45
C TRP A 87 -3.95 -7.77 -15.15
N THR A 88 -4.70 -6.99 -14.41
CA THR A 88 -5.45 -7.48 -13.24
C THR A 88 -6.55 -8.46 -13.66
N ASP A 89 -7.31 -8.15 -14.71
CA ASP A 89 -8.29 -9.06 -15.31
C ASP A 89 -7.64 -10.36 -15.83
N GLU A 90 -6.45 -10.25 -16.42
CA GLU A 90 -5.63 -11.37 -16.85
C GLU A 90 -4.98 -12.16 -15.70
N ARG A 91 -5.32 -11.86 -14.46
CA ARG A 91 -4.77 -12.53 -13.26
C ARG A 91 -3.26 -12.36 -13.08
N LYS A 92 -2.67 -11.25 -13.56
CA LYS A 92 -1.26 -10.91 -13.32
C LYS A 92 -1.04 -10.24 -11.96
N LEU A 93 -2.08 -9.59 -11.40
CA LEU A 93 -2.06 -9.13 -10.02
C LEU A 93 -2.06 -10.35 -9.10
N LYS A 94 -1.08 -10.42 -8.20
CA LYS A 94 -0.85 -11.54 -7.28
C LYS A 94 -0.69 -11.03 -5.86
N LEU A 95 -1.00 -11.88 -4.91
CA LEU A 95 -0.62 -11.65 -3.51
C LEU A 95 0.90 -11.62 -3.37
N GLN A 96 1.37 -10.76 -2.49
CA GLN A 96 2.77 -10.74 -2.06
C GLN A 96 3.09 -11.99 -1.24
N LYS A 97 4.38 -12.25 -1.06
CA LYS A 97 4.89 -13.48 -0.46
C LYS A 97 4.45 -13.63 1.01
N GLY A 98 3.74 -14.71 1.30
CA GLY A 98 3.25 -15.07 2.64
C GLY A 98 1.97 -14.34 3.07
N VAL A 99 1.35 -13.54 2.19
CA VAL A 99 0.10 -12.82 2.50
C VAL A 99 -1.03 -13.79 2.83
N GLN A 100 -1.24 -14.83 2.01
CA GLN A 100 -2.31 -15.80 2.23
C GLN A 100 -2.17 -16.45 3.62
N GLU A 101 -0.98 -16.94 3.93
CA GLU A 101 -0.69 -17.60 5.20
C GLU A 101 -0.84 -16.66 6.40
N ALA A 102 -0.48 -15.38 6.22
CA ALA A 102 -0.66 -14.38 7.27
C ALA A 102 -2.14 -14.07 7.52
N LEU A 103 -2.93 -13.88 6.45
CA LEU A 103 -4.37 -13.63 6.56
C LEU A 103 -5.09 -14.81 7.23
N ASP A 104 -4.77 -16.03 6.80
CA ASP A 104 -5.31 -17.27 7.41
C ASP A 104 -4.97 -17.32 8.91
N LYS A 105 -3.70 -17.04 9.27
CA LYS A 105 -3.24 -17.05 10.66
C LYS A 105 -3.95 -16.00 11.51
N PHE A 106 -4.12 -14.79 11.01
CA PHE A 106 -4.81 -13.73 11.75
C PHE A 106 -6.31 -14.02 11.90
N GLN A 107 -6.92 -14.65 10.90
CA GLN A 107 -8.30 -15.12 10.98
C GLN A 107 -8.46 -16.24 12.03
N GLU A 108 -7.55 -17.23 12.09
CA GLU A 108 -7.52 -18.26 13.15
C GLU A 108 -7.41 -17.65 14.56
N LEU A 109 -6.65 -16.55 14.69
CA LEU A 109 -6.51 -15.81 15.95
C LEU A 109 -7.71 -14.89 16.24
N ASN A 110 -8.74 -14.88 15.40
CA ASN A 110 -9.93 -14.03 15.49
C ASN A 110 -9.59 -12.53 15.58
N LEU A 111 -8.54 -12.09 14.91
CA LEU A 111 -8.17 -10.69 14.84
C LEU A 111 -9.01 -9.96 13.77
N PRO A 112 -9.75 -8.91 14.12
CA PRO A 112 -10.39 -8.07 13.12
C PRO A 112 -9.33 -7.39 12.26
N MET A 113 -9.59 -7.39 10.95
CA MET A 113 -8.68 -6.88 9.93
C MET A 113 -9.36 -5.81 9.07
N ALA A 114 -8.62 -4.76 8.73
CA ALA A 114 -9.08 -3.72 7.82
C ALA A 114 -7.98 -3.34 6.83
N ILE A 115 -8.38 -2.77 5.69
CA ILE A 115 -7.46 -2.16 4.72
C ILE A 115 -7.59 -0.64 4.80
N ALA A 116 -6.47 0.07 4.66
CA ALA A 116 -6.40 1.52 4.54
C ALA A 116 -5.46 1.90 3.38
N SER A 117 -6.02 1.99 2.18
CA SER A 117 -5.31 2.29 0.93
C SER A 117 -5.43 3.76 0.55
N SER A 118 -4.38 4.30 -0.08
CA SER A 118 -4.40 5.62 -0.73
C SER A 118 -5.02 5.59 -2.13
N ASN A 119 -5.37 4.42 -2.64
CA ASN A 119 -5.88 4.25 -4.00
C ASN A 119 -7.39 4.54 -4.11
N TYR A 120 -7.89 4.70 -5.33
CA TYR A 120 -9.31 4.91 -5.61
C TYR A 120 -10.15 3.69 -5.27
N ASP A 121 -11.41 3.92 -4.93
CA ASP A 121 -12.34 2.88 -4.44
C ASP A 121 -12.50 1.73 -5.44
N GLU A 122 -12.65 2.04 -6.72
CA GLU A 122 -12.78 1.05 -7.81
C GLU A 122 -11.52 0.19 -7.98
N VAL A 123 -10.33 0.77 -7.78
CA VAL A 123 -9.06 0.04 -7.87
C VAL A 123 -8.92 -0.93 -6.70
N VAL A 124 -9.25 -0.47 -5.47
CA VAL A 124 -9.25 -1.33 -4.27
C VAL A 124 -10.23 -2.49 -4.46
N GLN A 125 -11.46 -2.22 -4.90
CA GLN A 125 -12.46 -3.27 -5.15
C GLN A 125 -11.97 -4.28 -6.19
N HIS A 126 -11.39 -3.80 -7.30
CA HIS A 126 -10.89 -4.65 -8.37
C HIS A 126 -9.73 -5.55 -7.90
N ALA A 127 -8.79 -5.00 -7.13
CA ALA A 127 -7.69 -5.77 -6.55
C ALA A 127 -8.17 -6.86 -5.58
N LEU A 128 -9.12 -6.52 -4.70
CA LEU A 128 -9.71 -7.47 -3.74
C LEU A 128 -10.51 -8.59 -4.43
N TRP A 129 -11.22 -8.26 -5.51
CA TRP A 129 -11.94 -9.24 -6.32
C TRP A 129 -10.95 -10.14 -7.07
N ALA A 130 -9.95 -9.58 -7.72
CA ALA A 130 -8.99 -10.32 -8.55
C ALA A 130 -8.17 -11.31 -7.72
N THR A 131 -7.85 -10.97 -6.47
CA THR A 131 -7.04 -11.79 -5.54
C THR A 131 -7.88 -12.67 -4.62
N GLY A 132 -9.21 -12.42 -4.51
CA GLY A 132 -10.12 -13.22 -3.71
C GLY A 132 -10.03 -12.99 -2.19
N ILE A 133 -9.27 -11.99 -1.72
CA ILE A 133 -9.02 -11.79 -0.29
C ILE A 133 -10.05 -10.91 0.43
N ARG A 134 -11.08 -10.40 -0.27
CA ARG A 134 -12.06 -9.45 0.31
C ARG A 134 -12.67 -9.93 1.62
N ASN A 135 -12.93 -11.23 1.76
CA ASN A 135 -13.66 -11.80 2.89
C ASN A 135 -12.83 -11.89 4.19
N TYR A 136 -11.53 -11.64 4.16
CA TYR A 136 -10.71 -11.54 5.36
C TYR A 136 -10.92 -10.25 6.13
N PHE A 137 -11.40 -9.19 5.46
CA PHE A 137 -11.44 -7.84 6.02
C PHE A 137 -12.86 -7.44 6.43
N ASN A 138 -12.99 -6.87 7.62
CA ASN A 138 -14.23 -6.28 8.13
C ASN A 138 -14.72 -5.15 7.21
N PHE A 139 -13.78 -4.30 6.78
CA PHE A 139 -13.98 -3.22 5.82
C PHE A 139 -12.65 -2.84 5.15
N TYR A 140 -12.74 -1.98 4.15
CA TYR A 140 -11.60 -1.24 3.63
C TYR A 140 -11.91 0.26 3.61
N LEU A 141 -10.86 1.08 3.65
CA LEU A 141 -10.86 2.51 3.39
C LEU A 141 -10.04 2.77 2.14
N SER A 142 -10.50 3.73 1.34
CA SER A 142 -9.90 4.14 0.07
C SER A 142 -9.73 5.66 0.03
N TYR A 143 -9.21 6.18 -1.08
CA TYR A 143 -9.15 7.64 -1.30
C TYR A 143 -10.51 8.32 -1.24
N LYS A 144 -11.60 7.61 -1.55
CA LYS A 144 -12.97 8.09 -1.39
C LYS A 144 -13.31 8.45 0.07
N ASP A 145 -12.81 7.67 1.04
CA ASP A 145 -13.00 7.96 2.46
C ASP A 145 -12.21 9.20 2.89
N VAL A 146 -11.02 9.42 2.30
CA VAL A 146 -10.24 10.64 2.49
C VAL A 146 -11.00 11.86 1.99
N GLN A 147 -11.54 11.82 0.78
CA GLN A 147 -12.32 12.90 0.20
C GLN A 147 -13.61 13.18 0.98
N ASN A 148 -14.42 12.15 1.25
CA ASN A 148 -15.69 12.27 1.93
C ASN A 148 -15.56 12.63 3.42
N GLY A 149 -14.49 12.14 4.07
CA GLY A 149 -14.18 12.42 5.46
C GLY A 149 -13.53 13.79 5.68
N HIS A 150 -13.15 14.50 4.61
CA HIS A 150 -12.34 15.72 4.67
C HIS A 150 -11.08 15.55 5.52
N ILE A 151 -10.48 14.35 5.43
CA ILE A 151 -9.26 13.99 6.15
C ILE A 151 -8.04 14.07 5.22
N LYS A 152 -6.86 14.17 5.79
CA LYS A 152 -5.62 14.27 5.03
C LYS A 152 -5.13 12.88 4.59
N ALA A 153 -4.58 12.82 3.38
CA ALA A 153 -3.92 11.61 2.87
C ALA A 153 -2.60 11.33 3.62
N LYS A 154 -2.12 10.08 3.54
CA LYS A 154 -0.77 9.72 4.01
C LYS A 154 0.27 10.73 3.44
N PRO A 155 1.22 11.22 4.22
CA PRO A 155 1.68 10.74 5.52
C PRO A 155 0.93 11.28 6.74
N ALA A 156 -0.23 11.93 6.59
CA ALA A 156 -1.07 12.26 7.73
C ALA A 156 -1.65 10.97 8.34
N PRO A 157 -1.94 10.97 9.67
CA PRO A 157 -2.38 9.76 10.38
C PRO A 157 -3.85 9.40 10.12
N ASP A 158 -4.58 10.27 9.46
CA ASP A 158 -6.04 10.37 9.49
C ASP A 158 -6.73 9.08 9.04
N ILE A 159 -6.25 8.45 7.95
CA ILE A 159 -6.86 7.21 7.44
C ILE A 159 -6.68 6.04 8.43
N TYR A 160 -5.53 5.96 9.10
CA TYR A 160 -5.26 4.93 10.11
C TYR A 160 -6.06 5.17 11.39
N LEU A 161 -6.18 6.43 11.83
CA LEU A 161 -7.04 6.79 12.97
C LEU A 161 -8.53 6.53 12.67
N LEU A 162 -8.97 6.77 11.42
CA LEU A 162 -10.32 6.41 10.98
C LEU A 162 -10.54 4.89 11.00
N ALA A 163 -9.56 4.11 10.54
CA ALA A 163 -9.61 2.64 10.60
C ALA A 163 -9.67 2.15 12.05
N ALA A 164 -8.83 2.68 12.95
CA ALA A 164 -8.83 2.36 14.38
C ALA A 164 -10.20 2.64 15.02
N LYS A 165 -10.77 3.82 14.74
CA LYS A 165 -12.11 4.21 15.20
C LYS A 165 -13.19 3.25 14.70
N LYS A 166 -13.16 2.85 13.43
CA LYS A 166 -14.14 1.91 12.84
C LYS A 166 -13.99 0.48 13.39
N LEU A 167 -12.78 0.06 13.72
CA LEU A 167 -12.52 -1.22 14.41
C LEU A 167 -12.95 -1.18 15.87
N GLY A 168 -13.02 0.00 16.49
CA GLY A 168 -13.31 0.16 17.92
C GLY A 168 -12.15 -0.32 18.81
N ILE A 169 -10.92 -0.27 18.32
CA ILE A 169 -9.71 -0.76 19.00
C ILE A 169 -8.77 0.41 19.26
N SER A 170 -8.17 0.45 20.45
CA SER A 170 -7.18 1.47 20.82
C SER A 170 -5.92 1.39 19.95
N THR A 171 -5.30 2.53 19.65
CA THR A 171 -4.12 2.60 18.77
C THR A 171 -2.94 1.78 19.26
N ASP A 172 -2.75 1.67 20.57
CA ASP A 172 -1.69 0.86 21.20
C ASP A 172 -1.91 -0.66 21.04
N GLU A 173 -3.15 -1.11 20.79
CA GLU A 173 -3.54 -2.50 20.56
C GLU A 173 -3.65 -2.88 19.08
N LEU A 174 -3.32 -1.96 18.18
CA LEU A 174 -3.34 -2.15 16.72
C LEU A 174 -1.93 -2.37 16.16
N LEU A 175 -1.87 -3.09 15.05
CA LEU A 175 -0.65 -3.27 14.26
C LEU A 175 -0.97 -2.89 12.82
N ILE A 176 -0.14 -2.03 12.23
CA ILE A 176 -0.18 -1.68 10.80
C ILE A 176 0.88 -2.48 10.06
N PHE A 177 0.54 -2.98 8.87
CA PHE A 177 1.50 -3.45 7.89
C PHE A 177 1.55 -2.47 6.73
N GLU A 178 2.76 -2.11 6.29
CA GLU A 178 3.05 -1.12 5.27
C GLU A 178 4.30 -1.51 4.45
N ASP A 179 4.38 -1.03 3.19
CA ASP A 179 5.54 -1.19 2.33
C ASP A 179 6.28 0.13 2.07
N SER A 180 5.59 1.27 2.20
CA SER A 180 6.02 2.60 1.78
C SER A 180 6.49 3.50 2.92
N SER A 181 7.46 4.40 2.63
CA SER A 181 7.91 5.43 3.57
C SER A 181 6.78 6.37 3.99
N THR A 182 5.87 6.68 3.05
CA THR A 182 4.74 7.58 3.30
C THR A 182 3.75 6.95 4.29
N GLY A 183 3.47 5.66 4.14
CA GLY A 183 2.57 4.94 5.04
C GLY A 183 3.20 4.65 6.40
N VAL A 184 4.49 4.29 6.45
CA VAL A 184 5.23 4.15 7.72
C VAL A 184 5.21 5.47 8.50
N GLN A 185 5.38 6.62 7.81
CA GLN A 185 5.28 7.92 8.46
C GLN A 185 3.85 8.20 8.97
N ALA A 186 2.82 7.80 8.21
CA ALA A 186 1.43 7.94 8.64
C ALA A 186 1.13 7.11 9.90
N ALA A 187 1.61 5.85 9.94
CA ALA A 187 1.49 4.98 11.12
C ALA A 187 2.19 5.58 12.33
N LYS A 188 3.41 6.11 12.16
CA LYS A 188 4.15 6.81 13.20
C LYS A 188 3.39 8.03 13.72
N ASN A 189 2.80 8.82 12.84
CA ASN A 189 2.02 10.00 13.19
C ASN A 189 0.70 9.63 13.91
N ALA A 190 0.16 8.43 13.63
CA ALA A 190 -1.03 7.89 14.31
C ALA A 190 -0.72 7.28 15.69
N ASP A 191 0.54 7.19 16.07
CA ASP A 191 1.03 6.45 17.25
C ASP A 191 0.54 4.99 17.27
N ILE A 192 0.56 4.34 16.09
CA ILE A 192 0.24 2.92 15.92
C ILE A 192 1.51 2.19 15.51
N LYS A 193 1.73 1.00 16.09
CA LYS A 193 2.87 0.15 15.74
C LYS A 193 2.80 -0.27 14.28
N CYS A 194 3.94 -0.22 13.59
CA CYS A 194 4.04 -0.50 12.18
C CYS A 194 5.13 -1.53 11.89
N VAL A 195 4.76 -2.59 11.18
CA VAL A 195 5.68 -3.51 10.54
C VAL A 195 5.81 -3.09 9.08
N MET A 196 7.03 -2.72 8.67
CA MET A 196 7.30 -2.43 7.28
C MET A 196 7.79 -3.69 6.56
N ILE A 197 7.18 -3.98 5.41
CA ILE A 197 7.60 -5.04 4.47
C ILE A 197 7.86 -4.37 3.13
N PRO A 198 9.09 -3.90 2.86
CA PRO A 198 9.41 -3.16 1.64
C PRO A 198 9.19 -4.01 0.39
N ASP A 199 8.58 -3.44 -0.67
CA ASP A 199 8.45 -4.08 -1.99
C ASP A 199 9.62 -3.70 -2.91
N LEU A 200 9.43 -2.79 -3.87
CA LEU A 200 10.43 -2.44 -4.87
C LEU A 200 11.53 -1.51 -4.33
N ILE A 201 11.21 -0.69 -3.33
CA ILE A 201 12.14 0.28 -2.77
C ILE A 201 12.59 -0.16 -1.36
N PRO A 202 13.89 -0.36 -1.12
CA PRO A 202 14.39 -0.74 0.19
C PRO A 202 14.09 0.33 1.26
N ALA A 203 13.85 -0.13 2.50
CA ALA A 203 13.64 0.74 3.65
C ALA A 203 14.79 1.73 3.85
N SER A 204 14.47 3.02 3.89
CA SER A 204 15.40 4.11 4.15
C SER A 204 15.86 4.13 5.62
N ALA A 205 16.88 4.94 5.92
CA ALA A 205 17.30 5.17 7.31
C ALA A 205 16.18 5.77 8.17
N LYS A 206 15.31 6.60 7.57
CA LYS A 206 14.15 7.20 8.25
C LYS A 206 13.07 6.14 8.53
N ASP A 207 12.84 5.21 7.60
CA ASP A 207 11.88 4.13 7.80
C ASP A 207 12.31 3.21 8.92
N LYS A 208 13.61 2.88 8.99
CA LYS A 208 14.21 2.10 10.09
C LYS A 208 14.06 2.75 11.47
N GLN A 209 13.91 4.07 11.53
CA GLN A 209 13.66 4.81 12.78
C GLN A 209 12.16 4.89 13.12
N ASN A 210 11.30 4.93 12.12
CA ASN A 210 9.86 5.15 12.28
C ASN A 210 9.06 3.85 12.40
N ALA A 211 9.45 2.80 11.68
CA ALA A 211 8.82 1.50 11.80
C ALA A 211 9.16 0.84 13.15
N THR A 212 8.20 0.14 13.74
CA THR A 212 8.42 -0.68 14.94
C THR A 212 9.29 -1.88 14.59
N MET A 213 9.12 -2.41 13.38
CA MET A 213 9.84 -3.58 12.87
C MET A 213 9.91 -3.51 11.35
N ILE A 214 10.97 -4.12 10.77
CA ILE A 214 11.08 -4.35 9.33
C ILE A 214 11.22 -5.84 9.11
N CYS A 215 10.38 -6.39 8.23
CA CYS A 215 10.41 -7.78 7.81
C CYS A 215 10.68 -7.85 6.30
N THR A 216 11.24 -8.96 5.84
CA THR A 216 11.50 -9.17 4.40
C THR A 216 10.25 -9.60 3.64
N ASP A 217 9.33 -10.27 4.30
CA ASP A 217 8.05 -10.75 3.79
C ASP A 217 7.13 -11.16 4.96
N PHE A 218 5.92 -11.58 4.69
CA PHE A 218 5.00 -12.03 5.73
C PHE A 218 5.45 -13.33 6.41
N PHE A 219 6.19 -14.21 5.74
CA PHE A 219 6.76 -15.39 6.40
C PHE A 219 7.80 -15.03 7.45
N ASP A 220 8.59 -13.97 7.22
CA ASP A 220 9.52 -13.47 8.24
C ASP A 220 8.78 -12.93 9.46
N PHE A 221 7.66 -12.22 9.24
CA PHE A 221 6.80 -11.76 10.35
C PHE A 221 6.15 -12.92 11.11
N LEU A 222 5.62 -13.94 10.41
CA LEU A 222 4.95 -15.08 11.04
C LEU A 222 5.85 -15.88 12.01
N LYS A 223 7.16 -15.81 11.86
CA LYS A 223 8.12 -16.42 12.80
C LYS A 223 8.20 -15.67 14.14
N LYS A 224 7.57 -14.50 14.25
CA LYS A 224 7.63 -13.63 15.43
C LYS A 224 6.36 -13.65 16.27
N ILE A 225 5.39 -14.50 15.89
CA ILE A 225 4.12 -14.70 16.60
C ILE A 225 3.91 -16.15 17.01
#